data_8a3087fc8fd7002984f86e56ece5c2ed
#
_entry.id   8a3087fc8fd7002984f86e56ece5c2ed
#
_cell.length_a   1.000
_cell.length_b   1.000
_cell.length_c   1.000
_cell.angle_alpha   90.00
_cell.angle_beta   90.00
_cell.angle_gamma   90.00
#
_symmetry.space_group_name_H-M   'P 1'
#
loop_
_entity.id
_entity.type
_entity.pdbx_description
1 polymer ?
#
loop_
_entity_poly.entity_id
_entity_poly.type
_entity_poly.pdbx_seq_one_letter_code
_entity_poly.pdbx_strand_id
1 'polypeptide(L)'
;MLAATQAELDRHATQRASCYRWVDPAGLARSLPGLAEIGGPALVATMGPATRFATAAKFRSFTGLAPKTSETGQTDRKGQPISKAGNRLLRTTLYRAADNARIYYPQLARSYYPQLVERGKDHLGAVCVVAARLAERAWVTLDRGMPYVICDTDGTPVTAEQAKAIIAERFTVPEQVRRRRRSKKGKAPQQVLQGHVTDAQAQRGDPPPHPPVLAGWPT
;
A
#
# COMPACT_ATOMS: atom_id res chain seq x y z
N MET A 1 -6.81 2.34 -33.11
CA MET A 1 -6.01 2.53 -31.88
C MET A 1 -6.56 1.74 -30.68
N LEU A 2 -7.80 1.95 -30.22
CA LEU A 2 -8.33 1.28 -29.02
C LEU A 2 -8.28 -0.26 -29.09
N ALA A 3 -8.67 -0.85 -30.22
CA ALA A 3 -8.64 -2.33 -30.40
C ALA A 3 -7.22 -2.91 -30.31
N ALA A 4 -6.23 -2.25 -30.88
CA ALA A 4 -4.84 -2.69 -30.80
C ALA A 4 -4.30 -2.62 -29.35
N THR A 5 -4.64 -1.58 -28.63
CA THR A 5 -4.26 -1.43 -27.21
C THR A 5 -4.93 -2.50 -26.35
N GLN A 6 -6.21 -2.83 -26.63
CA GLN A 6 -6.93 -3.88 -25.91
C GLN A 6 -6.28 -5.26 -26.17
N ALA A 7 -5.99 -5.58 -27.41
CA ALA A 7 -5.32 -6.85 -27.75
C ALA A 7 -3.95 -6.99 -27.06
N GLU A 8 -3.19 -5.89 -26.94
CA GLU A 8 -1.92 -5.85 -26.22
C GLU A 8 -2.11 -6.11 -24.73
N LEU A 9 -3.10 -5.49 -24.10
CA LEU A 9 -3.44 -5.71 -22.69
C LEU A 9 -3.84 -7.16 -22.42
N ASP A 10 -4.63 -7.77 -23.29
CA ASP A 10 -5.07 -9.17 -23.18
C ASP A 10 -3.88 -10.13 -23.32
N ARG A 11 -2.95 -9.85 -24.24
CA ARG A 11 -1.72 -10.61 -24.40
C ARG A 11 -0.86 -10.54 -23.12
N HIS A 12 -0.66 -9.37 -22.56
CA HIS A 12 0.08 -9.21 -21.30
C HIS A 12 -0.63 -9.88 -20.12
N ALA A 13 -1.96 -9.84 -20.07
CA ALA A 13 -2.73 -10.51 -19.04
C ALA A 13 -2.55 -12.04 -19.11
N THR A 14 -2.59 -12.62 -20.31
CA THR A 14 -2.37 -14.04 -20.55
C THR A 14 -0.96 -14.47 -20.17
N GLN A 15 0.05 -13.72 -20.61
CA GLN A 15 1.45 -13.98 -20.28
C GLN A 15 1.69 -13.92 -18.77
N ARG A 16 1.16 -12.88 -18.10
CA ARG A 16 1.25 -12.76 -16.63
C ARG A 16 0.61 -13.97 -15.95
N ALA A 17 -0.57 -14.41 -16.39
CA ALA A 17 -1.26 -15.54 -15.79
C ALA A 17 -0.47 -16.84 -15.94
N SER A 18 0.16 -17.07 -17.09
CA SER A 18 1.01 -18.25 -17.32
C SER A 18 2.25 -18.24 -16.41
N CYS A 19 2.98 -17.12 -16.37
CA CYS A 19 4.15 -16.99 -15.48
C CYS A 19 3.78 -17.15 -14.00
N TYR A 20 2.64 -16.59 -13.58
CA TYR A 20 2.21 -16.67 -12.20
C TYR A 20 1.92 -18.10 -11.73
N ARG A 21 1.34 -18.96 -12.60
CA ARG A 21 1.09 -20.38 -12.28
C ARG A 21 2.37 -21.15 -11.96
N TRP A 22 3.49 -20.77 -12.54
CA TRP A 22 4.79 -21.36 -12.24
C TRP A 22 5.32 -20.99 -10.88
N VAL A 23 5.11 -19.75 -10.46
CA VAL A 23 5.69 -19.19 -9.23
C VAL A 23 4.80 -19.45 -8.02
N ASP A 24 3.50 -19.44 -8.19
CA ASP A 24 2.49 -19.69 -7.14
C ASP A 24 1.42 -20.67 -7.66
N PRO A 25 1.77 -21.97 -7.85
CA PRO A 25 0.84 -22.95 -8.36
C PRO A 25 -0.35 -23.21 -7.43
N ALA A 26 -0.17 -23.04 -6.12
CA ALA A 26 -1.22 -23.17 -5.12
C ALA A 26 -2.12 -21.93 -5.01
N GLY A 27 -1.80 -20.84 -5.70
CA GLY A 27 -2.58 -19.61 -5.64
C GLY A 27 -2.60 -18.90 -4.29
N LEU A 28 -1.57 -19.09 -3.48
CA LEU A 28 -1.50 -18.58 -2.11
C LEU A 28 -1.62 -17.06 -2.06
N ALA A 29 -0.92 -16.34 -2.94
CA ALA A 29 -1.00 -14.90 -2.98
C ALA A 29 -2.37 -14.38 -3.43
N ARG A 30 -3.10 -15.12 -4.26
CA ARG A 30 -4.48 -14.80 -4.65
C ARG A 30 -5.51 -15.04 -3.55
N SER A 31 -5.23 -15.95 -2.61
CA SER A 31 -6.09 -16.19 -1.47
C SER A 31 -6.13 -15.00 -0.50
N LEU A 32 -5.11 -14.15 -0.56
CA LEU A 32 -5.00 -12.98 0.31
C LEU A 32 -6.05 -11.91 0.01
N PRO A 33 -6.58 -11.25 1.06
CA PRO A 33 -7.57 -10.21 0.93
C PRO A 33 -7.18 -9.09 -0.06
N GLY A 34 -8.00 -8.90 -1.10
CA GLY A 34 -7.83 -7.83 -2.08
C GLY A 34 -6.66 -7.98 -3.06
N LEU A 35 -5.95 -9.12 -3.04
CA LEU A 35 -4.82 -9.41 -3.93
C LEU A 35 -5.20 -10.40 -5.04
N ALA A 36 -6.23 -10.14 -5.81
CA ALA A 36 -6.70 -11.01 -6.88
C ALA A 36 -5.72 -11.09 -8.09
N GLU A 37 -6.23 -11.00 -9.31
CA GLU A 37 -5.52 -11.25 -10.59
C GLU A 37 -4.29 -10.37 -10.84
N ILE A 38 -4.22 -9.18 -10.27
CA ILE A 38 -3.11 -8.24 -10.47
C ILE A 38 -2.23 -8.18 -9.23
N GLY A 39 -2.85 -8.11 -8.06
CA GLY A 39 -2.14 -7.93 -6.79
C GLY A 39 -1.32 -9.14 -6.37
N GLY A 40 -1.84 -10.36 -6.56
CA GLY A 40 -1.15 -11.60 -6.26
C GLY A 40 0.16 -11.76 -7.04
N PRO A 41 0.13 -11.69 -8.37
CA PRO A 41 1.35 -11.70 -9.19
C PRO A 41 2.34 -10.57 -8.83
N ALA A 42 1.85 -9.34 -8.61
CA ALA A 42 2.71 -8.23 -8.23
C ALA A 42 3.38 -8.46 -6.87
N LEU A 43 2.67 -9.05 -5.89
CA LEU A 43 3.22 -9.43 -4.60
C LEU A 43 4.36 -10.44 -4.77
N VAL A 44 4.09 -11.56 -5.44
CA VAL A 44 5.06 -12.65 -5.59
C VAL A 44 6.28 -12.22 -6.39
N ALA A 45 6.09 -11.52 -7.51
CA ALA A 45 7.18 -11.03 -8.34
C ALA A 45 8.10 -10.04 -7.60
N THR A 46 7.55 -9.24 -6.68
CA THR A 46 8.32 -8.24 -5.95
C THR A 46 8.94 -8.79 -4.66
N MET A 47 8.23 -9.67 -3.99
CA MET A 47 8.69 -10.30 -2.74
C MET A 47 9.78 -11.33 -3.01
N GLY A 48 9.62 -12.13 -4.07
CA GLY A 48 10.41 -13.34 -4.29
C GLY A 48 10.03 -14.44 -3.28
N PRO A 49 10.92 -15.40 -3.00
CA PRO A 49 10.64 -16.46 -2.02
C PRO A 49 10.50 -15.87 -0.61
N ALA A 50 9.55 -16.41 0.17
CA ALA A 50 9.27 -15.92 1.54
C ALA A 50 10.49 -16.03 2.45
N THR A 51 11.32 -17.06 2.24
CA THR A 51 12.58 -17.32 2.95
C THR A 51 13.62 -16.18 2.85
N ARG A 52 13.47 -15.28 1.89
CA ARG A 52 14.27 -14.05 1.79
C ARG A 52 14.16 -13.17 3.02
N PHE A 53 13.08 -13.25 3.76
CA PHE A 53 12.81 -12.44 4.94
C PHE A 53 12.72 -13.32 6.17
N ALA A 54 13.58 -13.09 7.16
CA ALA A 54 13.61 -13.88 8.39
C ALA A 54 12.31 -13.76 9.23
N THR A 55 11.54 -12.69 9.07
CA THR A 55 10.29 -12.45 9.81
C THR A 55 9.30 -11.60 9.02
N ALA A 56 8.01 -11.72 9.35
CA ALA A 56 6.96 -10.84 8.81
C ALA A 56 7.26 -9.34 9.04
N ALA A 57 7.90 -8.97 10.14
CA ALA A 57 8.30 -7.61 10.44
C ALA A 57 9.37 -7.09 9.46
N LYS A 58 10.33 -7.92 9.06
CA LYS A 58 11.34 -7.58 8.04
C LYS A 58 10.68 -7.37 6.67
N PHE A 59 9.75 -8.24 6.29
CA PHE A 59 8.96 -8.05 5.07
C PHE A 59 8.14 -6.76 5.12
N ARG A 60 7.43 -6.47 6.22
CA ARG A 60 6.71 -5.20 6.41
C ARG A 60 7.63 -3.99 6.23
N SER A 61 8.84 -4.03 6.78
CA SER A 61 9.84 -2.95 6.60
C SER A 61 10.24 -2.79 5.14
N PHE A 62 10.45 -3.90 4.42
CA PHE A 62 10.75 -3.89 2.98
C PHE A 62 9.64 -3.22 2.14
N THR A 63 8.36 -3.35 2.53
CA THR A 63 7.25 -2.65 1.87
C THR A 63 7.23 -1.15 2.13
N GLY A 64 7.96 -0.66 3.14
CA GLY A 64 7.91 0.72 3.62
C GLY A 64 6.64 1.07 4.40
N LEU A 65 5.90 0.06 4.88
CA LEU A 65 4.71 0.20 5.73
C LEU A 65 5.04 0.16 7.23
N ALA A 66 6.29 -0.08 7.60
CA ALA A 66 6.73 0.08 8.97
C ALA A 66 6.69 1.56 9.39
N PRO A 67 6.37 1.87 10.66
CA PRO A 67 6.49 3.22 11.18
C PRO A 67 7.93 3.74 11.06
N LYS A 68 8.10 5.04 10.92
CA LYS A 68 9.41 5.66 11.09
C LYS A 68 9.88 5.48 12.52
N THR A 69 11.14 5.15 12.71
CA THR A 69 11.79 5.25 14.02
C THR A 69 12.05 6.73 14.30
N SER A 70 11.69 7.17 15.49
CA SER A 70 12.01 8.52 16.01
C SER A 70 12.45 8.34 17.45
N GLU A 71 13.66 7.80 17.58
CA GLU A 71 14.30 7.55 18.86
C GLU A 71 15.40 8.60 19.03
N THR A 72 15.27 9.41 20.05
CA THR A 72 16.37 10.20 20.60
C THR A 72 16.63 9.65 22.00
N GLY A 73 17.86 9.31 22.33
CA GLY A 73 18.35 8.55 23.49
C GLY A 73 17.48 8.36 24.75
N GLN A 74 16.46 9.19 24.99
CA GLN A 74 15.53 9.07 26.11
C GLN A 74 14.04 9.09 25.73
N THR A 75 13.69 9.24 24.43
CA THR A 75 12.28 9.40 24.05
C THR A 75 11.93 8.56 22.82
N ASP A 76 11.07 7.56 22.99
CA ASP A 76 10.42 6.82 21.90
C ASP A 76 9.08 7.50 21.55
N ARG A 77 9.01 8.16 20.39
CA ARG A 77 7.80 8.81 19.90
C ARG A 77 6.92 7.80 19.16
N LYS A 78 5.89 7.29 19.86
CA LYS A 78 4.86 6.41 19.28
C LYS A 78 3.98 7.13 18.24
N GLY A 79 3.36 6.37 17.35
CA GLY A 79 2.38 6.91 16.39
C GLY A 79 2.98 7.56 15.15
N GLN A 80 4.26 7.33 14.86
CA GLN A 80 4.94 7.86 13.69
C GLN A 80 4.28 7.42 12.36
N PRO A 81 4.33 8.26 11.30
CA PRO A 81 3.87 7.87 9.98
C PRO A 81 4.71 6.72 9.41
N ILE A 82 4.21 6.06 8.38
CA ILE A 82 4.96 5.01 7.66
C ILE A 82 6.27 5.57 7.08
N SER A 83 7.31 4.76 7.06
CA SER A 83 8.65 5.19 6.64
C SER A 83 8.71 5.58 5.17
N LYS A 84 7.89 4.94 4.31
CA LYS A 84 7.92 5.01 2.84
C LYS A 84 9.27 4.59 2.22
N ALA A 85 10.28 4.28 3.03
CA ALA A 85 11.56 3.74 2.60
C ALA A 85 11.36 2.25 2.28
N GLY A 86 11.11 1.92 1.01
CA GLY A 86 10.84 0.54 0.58
C GLY A 86 10.19 0.49 -0.80
N ASN A 87 9.80 -0.70 -1.23
CA ASN A 87 9.25 -0.90 -2.56
C ASN A 87 7.92 -0.18 -2.76
N ARG A 88 7.89 0.81 -3.68
CA ARG A 88 6.71 1.63 -3.95
C ARG A 88 5.57 0.83 -4.57
N LEU A 89 5.87 -0.06 -5.51
CA LEU A 89 4.86 -0.87 -6.19
C LEU A 89 4.14 -1.75 -5.17
N LEU A 90 4.89 -2.49 -4.37
CA LEU A 90 4.35 -3.39 -3.34
C LEU A 90 3.55 -2.62 -2.29
N ARG A 91 4.04 -1.48 -1.83
CA ARG A 91 3.29 -0.62 -0.90
C ARG A 91 1.96 -0.15 -1.47
N THR A 92 1.93 0.29 -2.74
CA THR A 92 0.70 0.74 -3.41
C THR A 92 -0.27 -0.43 -3.60
N THR A 93 0.21 -1.60 -3.99
CA THR A 93 -0.58 -2.82 -4.14
C THR A 93 -1.23 -3.22 -2.82
N LEU A 94 -0.44 -3.31 -1.74
CA LEU A 94 -0.94 -3.64 -0.41
C LEU A 94 -1.90 -2.58 0.16
N TYR A 95 -1.67 -1.31 -0.13
CA TYR A 95 -2.57 -0.23 0.28
C TYR A 95 -3.95 -0.38 -0.38
N ARG A 96 -4.00 -0.58 -1.70
CA ARG A 96 -5.25 -0.78 -2.44
C ARG A 96 -5.98 -2.04 -1.99
N ALA A 97 -5.24 -3.13 -1.82
CA ALA A 97 -5.76 -4.38 -1.30
C ALA A 97 -6.38 -4.20 0.10
N ALA A 98 -5.68 -3.50 0.99
CA ALA A 98 -6.13 -3.23 2.36
C ALA A 98 -7.37 -2.34 2.41
N ASP A 99 -7.47 -1.33 1.53
CA ASP A 99 -8.65 -0.46 1.48
C ASP A 99 -9.92 -1.22 1.06
N ASN A 100 -9.79 -2.18 0.16
CA ASN A 100 -10.87 -3.08 -0.21
C ASN A 100 -11.13 -4.13 0.89
N ALA A 101 -10.09 -4.80 1.37
CA ALA A 101 -10.19 -5.93 2.29
C ALA A 101 -10.84 -5.57 3.64
N ARG A 102 -10.63 -4.35 4.16
CA ARG A 102 -11.26 -3.90 5.42
C ARG A 102 -12.79 -3.93 5.40
N ILE A 103 -13.41 -4.01 4.22
CA ILE A 103 -14.88 -4.04 4.05
C ILE A 103 -15.41 -5.46 4.13
N TYR A 104 -14.58 -6.46 3.85
CA TYR A 104 -14.99 -7.86 3.72
C TYR A 104 -14.37 -8.81 4.76
N TYR A 105 -13.34 -8.38 5.48
CA TYR A 105 -12.59 -9.24 6.41
C TYR A 105 -12.63 -8.69 7.83
N PRO A 106 -13.33 -9.36 8.79
CA PRO A 106 -13.55 -8.87 10.16
C PRO A 106 -12.26 -8.49 10.89
N GLN A 107 -11.23 -9.31 10.79
CA GLN A 107 -9.94 -9.04 11.43
C GLN A 107 -9.25 -7.77 10.89
N LEU A 108 -9.45 -7.44 9.60
CA LEU A 108 -8.92 -6.20 9.01
C LEU A 108 -9.81 -5.01 9.33
N ALA A 109 -11.13 -5.20 9.38
CA ALA A 109 -12.08 -4.20 9.87
C ALA A 109 -11.78 -3.82 11.33
N ARG A 110 -11.51 -4.80 12.21
CA ARG A 110 -11.05 -4.58 13.59
C ARG A 110 -9.76 -3.76 13.66
N SER A 111 -8.86 -3.92 12.70
CA SER A 111 -7.63 -3.11 12.66
C SER A 111 -7.87 -1.68 12.19
N TYR A 112 -8.89 -1.45 11.36
CA TYR A 112 -9.24 -0.16 10.78
C TYR A 112 -10.11 0.71 11.69
N TYR A 113 -11.16 0.14 12.28
CA TYR A 113 -12.19 0.84 13.05
C TYR A 113 -11.62 1.69 14.19
N PRO A 114 -10.76 1.17 15.10
CA PRO A 114 -10.21 1.95 16.21
C PRO A 114 -9.33 3.11 15.76
N GLN A 115 -8.66 2.96 14.59
CA GLN A 115 -7.83 4.06 14.07
C GLN A 115 -8.64 5.31 13.73
N LEU A 116 -9.89 5.12 13.27
CA LEU A 116 -10.80 6.21 12.93
C LEU A 116 -11.56 6.74 14.15
N VAL A 117 -12.14 5.83 14.92
CA VAL A 117 -13.13 6.17 15.97
C VAL A 117 -12.43 6.60 17.25
N GLU A 118 -11.45 5.80 17.70
CA GLU A 118 -10.76 6.04 18.97
C GLU A 118 -9.56 6.99 18.81
N ARG A 119 -8.75 6.76 17.76
CA ARG A 119 -7.50 7.51 17.56
C ARG A 119 -7.65 8.73 16.66
N GLY A 120 -8.82 8.96 16.07
CA GLY A 120 -9.10 10.11 15.22
C GLY A 120 -8.24 10.24 13.97
N LYS A 121 -7.59 9.15 13.53
CA LYS A 121 -6.78 9.16 12.30
C LYS A 121 -7.65 9.42 11.08
N ASP A 122 -7.05 9.98 10.05
CA ASP A 122 -7.65 10.06 8.73
C ASP A 122 -7.75 8.66 8.07
N HIS A 123 -8.52 8.58 7.00
CA HIS A 123 -8.70 7.34 6.25
C HIS A 123 -7.39 6.75 5.73
N LEU A 124 -6.55 7.60 5.15
CA LEU A 124 -5.27 7.20 4.58
C LEU A 124 -4.37 6.55 5.64
N GLY A 125 -4.25 7.21 6.81
CA GLY A 125 -3.48 6.70 7.93
C GLY A 125 -4.04 5.40 8.51
N ALA A 126 -5.38 5.27 8.59
CA ALA A 126 -6.03 4.05 9.04
C ALA A 126 -5.81 2.87 8.07
N VAL A 127 -5.94 3.10 6.75
CA VAL A 127 -5.67 2.07 5.72
C VAL A 127 -4.18 1.67 5.72
N CYS A 128 -3.25 2.58 5.97
CA CYS A 128 -1.83 2.22 6.11
C CYS A 128 -1.58 1.21 7.24
N VAL A 129 -2.33 1.30 8.36
CA VAL A 129 -2.23 0.30 9.44
C VAL A 129 -2.75 -1.05 8.99
N VAL A 130 -3.87 -1.08 8.27
CA VAL A 130 -4.42 -2.33 7.69
C VAL A 130 -3.46 -2.93 6.67
N ALA A 131 -2.86 -2.11 5.80
CA ALA A 131 -1.88 -2.54 4.80
C ALA A 131 -0.63 -3.15 5.44
N ALA A 132 -0.17 -2.59 6.56
CA ALA A 132 0.94 -3.15 7.33
C ALA A 132 0.59 -4.55 7.89
N ARG A 133 -0.64 -4.72 8.41
CA ARG A 133 -1.14 -6.03 8.86
C ARG A 133 -1.32 -7.02 7.71
N LEU A 134 -1.79 -6.54 6.56
CA LEU A 134 -1.92 -7.37 5.37
C LEU A 134 -0.55 -7.85 4.86
N ALA A 135 0.48 -6.98 4.91
CA ALA A 135 1.85 -7.36 4.58
C ALA A 135 2.37 -8.50 5.48
N GLU A 136 2.17 -8.39 6.79
CA GLU A 136 2.56 -9.45 7.74
C GLU A 136 1.86 -10.78 7.42
N ARG A 137 0.56 -10.74 7.12
CA ARG A 137 -0.23 -11.93 6.75
C ARG A 137 0.22 -12.51 5.41
N ALA A 138 0.53 -11.66 4.44
CA ALA A 138 1.03 -12.11 3.14
C ALA A 138 2.32 -12.91 3.30
N TRP A 139 3.25 -12.43 4.11
CA TRP A 139 4.46 -13.18 4.42
C TRP A 139 4.15 -14.52 5.08
N VAL A 140 3.31 -14.54 6.12
CA VAL A 140 2.94 -15.79 6.85
C VAL A 140 2.24 -16.79 5.93
N THR A 141 1.34 -16.34 5.05
CA THR A 141 0.63 -17.21 4.10
C THR A 141 1.61 -17.88 3.13
N LEU A 142 2.55 -17.13 2.58
CA LEU A 142 3.53 -17.65 1.64
C LEU A 142 4.61 -18.51 2.32
N ASP A 143 5.02 -18.14 3.53
CA ASP A 143 6.01 -18.89 4.32
C ASP A 143 5.48 -20.26 4.77
N ARG A 144 4.21 -20.31 5.22
CA ARG A 144 3.56 -21.55 5.64
C ARG A 144 3.05 -22.42 4.50
N GLY A 145 2.95 -21.88 3.29
CA GLY A 145 2.39 -22.60 2.15
C GLY A 145 0.89 -22.94 2.29
N MET A 146 0.15 -22.18 3.12
CA MET A 146 -1.27 -22.41 3.37
C MET A 146 -2.10 -21.22 2.91
N PRO A 147 -3.24 -21.44 2.20
CA PRO A 147 -4.08 -20.36 1.72
C PRO A 147 -4.69 -19.57 2.89
N TYR A 148 -4.94 -18.29 2.65
CA TYR A 148 -5.57 -17.42 3.63
C TYR A 148 -7.04 -17.79 3.81
N VAL A 149 -7.45 -17.99 5.06
CA VAL A 149 -8.84 -18.30 5.45
C VAL A 149 -9.47 -17.04 6.06
N ILE A 150 -10.74 -16.78 5.71
CA ILE A 150 -11.52 -15.70 6.33
C ILE A 150 -11.88 -16.13 7.74
N CYS A 151 -11.50 -15.32 8.72
CA CYS A 151 -11.82 -15.60 10.12
C CYS A 151 -12.47 -14.39 10.79
N ASP A 152 -13.27 -14.65 11.83
CA ASP A 152 -13.71 -13.62 12.77
C ASP A 152 -12.53 -13.09 13.61
N THR A 153 -12.80 -12.16 14.47
CA THR A 153 -11.82 -11.50 15.34
C THR A 153 -11.21 -12.42 16.41
N ASP A 154 -11.86 -13.52 16.73
CA ASP A 154 -11.39 -14.57 17.62
C ASP A 154 -10.55 -15.66 16.92
N GLY A 155 -10.52 -15.64 15.58
CA GLY A 155 -9.81 -16.63 14.77
C GLY A 155 -10.69 -17.75 14.23
N THR A 156 -11.98 -17.79 14.55
CA THR A 156 -12.92 -18.79 14.03
C THR A 156 -13.15 -18.58 12.53
N PRO A 157 -13.00 -19.60 11.67
CA PRO A 157 -13.31 -19.50 10.25
C PRO A 157 -14.78 -19.15 10.01
N VAL A 158 -15.01 -18.20 9.09
CA VAL A 158 -16.36 -17.72 8.76
C VAL A 158 -16.56 -17.64 7.24
N THR A 159 -17.82 -17.71 6.80
CA THR A 159 -18.17 -17.48 5.40
C THR A 159 -18.11 -15.98 5.05
N ALA A 160 -18.08 -15.66 3.75
CA ALA A 160 -18.08 -14.27 3.30
C ALA A 160 -19.34 -13.49 3.74
N GLU A 161 -20.49 -14.18 3.85
CA GLU A 161 -21.74 -13.59 4.30
C GLU A 161 -21.72 -13.29 5.80
N GLN A 162 -21.25 -14.26 6.60
CA GLN A 162 -21.05 -14.08 8.04
C GLN A 162 -20.06 -12.95 8.33
N ALA A 163 -18.97 -12.89 7.58
CA ALA A 163 -17.98 -11.81 7.68
C ALA A 163 -18.60 -10.43 7.47
N LYS A 164 -19.46 -10.27 6.46
CA LYS A 164 -20.19 -9.01 6.21
C LYS A 164 -21.12 -8.65 7.36
N ALA A 165 -21.86 -9.63 7.90
CA ALA A 165 -22.77 -9.43 9.04
C ALA A 165 -21.99 -8.96 10.28
N ILE A 166 -20.88 -9.62 10.61
CA ILE A 166 -20.00 -9.27 11.74
C ILE A 166 -19.47 -7.83 11.58
N ILE A 167 -19.05 -7.45 10.36
CA ILE A 167 -18.52 -6.10 10.10
C ILE A 167 -19.63 -5.05 10.25
N ALA A 168 -20.83 -5.33 9.74
CA ALA A 168 -21.97 -4.43 9.85
C ALA A 168 -22.38 -4.20 11.30
N GLU A 169 -22.36 -5.24 12.11
CA GLU A 169 -22.70 -5.20 13.53
C GLU A 169 -21.65 -4.47 14.38
N ARG A 170 -20.37 -4.84 14.23
CA ARG A 170 -19.32 -4.45 15.19
C ARG A 170 -18.42 -3.31 14.72
N PHE A 171 -18.30 -3.07 13.39
CA PHE A 171 -17.30 -2.15 12.83
C PHE A 171 -17.90 -1.08 11.92
N THR A 172 -19.19 -0.75 12.10
CA THR A 172 -19.82 0.38 11.40
C THR A 172 -19.33 1.71 11.95
N VAL A 173 -18.69 2.51 11.10
CA VAL A 173 -18.18 3.84 11.49
C VAL A 173 -19.34 4.78 11.73
N PRO A 174 -19.44 5.44 12.92
CA PRO A 174 -20.50 6.39 13.25
C PRO A 174 -20.57 7.57 12.27
N GLU A 175 -21.78 8.07 12.00
CA GLU A 175 -22.01 9.15 11.04
C GLU A 175 -21.26 10.45 11.45
N GLN A 176 -21.14 10.72 12.73
CA GLN A 176 -20.38 11.88 13.24
C GLN A 176 -18.91 11.85 12.80
N VAL A 177 -18.28 10.67 12.80
CA VAL A 177 -16.89 10.47 12.33
C VAL A 177 -16.81 10.63 10.83
N ARG A 178 -17.84 10.16 10.07
CA ARG A 178 -17.94 10.34 8.62
C ARG A 178 -18.08 11.82 8.24
N ARG A 179 -18.91 12.60 8.95
CA ARG A 179 -19.10 14.05 8.74
C ARG A 179 -17.82 14.85 9.01
N ARG A 180 -17.11 14.59 10.11
CA ARG A 180 -15.82 15.22 10.40
C ARG A 180 -14.81 15.05 9.26
N ARG A 181 -14.85 13.91 8.56
CA ARG A 181 -13.97 13.63 7.42
C ARG A 181 -14.36 14.41 6.17
N ARG A 182 -15.65 14.59 5.90
CA ARG A 182 -16.14 15.39 4.77
C ARG A 182 -15.77 16.87 4.96
N SER A 183 -15.93 17.42 6.16
CA SER A 183 -15.60 18.81 6.45
C SER A 183 -14.08 19.11 6.37
N LYS A 184 -13.22 18.17 6.79
CA LYS A 184 -11.76 18.32 6.61
C LYS A 184 -11.32 18.28 5.15
N LYS A 185 -11.99 17.50 4.31
CA LYS A 185 -11.68 17.42 2.87
C LYS A 185 -12.11 18.69 2.11
N GLY A 186 -13.15 19.40 2.58
CA GLY A 186 -13.59 20.68 2.01
C GLY A 186 -12.71 21.88 2.41
N LYS A 187 -11.82 21.73 3.38
CA LYS A 187 -10.83 22.74 3.81
C LYS A 187 -9.43 22.44 3.31
N ALA A 188 -9.27 21.91 2.11
CA ALA A 188 -7.97 21.89 1.44
C ALA A 188 -7.60 23.33 1.08
N PRO A 189 -6.38 23.81 1.38
CA PRO A 189 -6.04 25.21 1.21
C PRO A 189 -5.96 25.57 -0.26
N GLN A 190 -6.86 26.44 -0.72
CA GLN A 190 -6.80 27.13 -2.01
C GLN A 190 -5.72 28.24 -2.05
N GLN A 191 -4.77 28.27 -1.12
CA GLN A 191 -3.88 29.43 -0.91
C GLN A 191 -2.40 29.20 -1.20
N VAL A 192 -1.99 28.19 -1.98
CA VAL A 192 -0.56 28.01 -2.32
C VAL A 192 -0.26 28.21 -3.82
N LEU A 193 -1.23 28.59 -4.66
CA LEU A 193 -0.99 28.79 -6.10
C LEU A 193 -0.95 30.24 -6.58
N GLN A 194 -1.00 31.23 -5.70
CA GLN A 194 -0.92 32.66 -6.11
C GLN A 194 0.32 33.43 -5.64
N GLY A 195 1.29 32.76 -4.98
CA GLY A 195 2.48 33.43 -4.42
C GLY A 195 3.82 33.14 -5.11
N HIS A 196 3.89 32.33 -6.15
CA HIS A 196 5.20 31.88 -6.69
C HIS A 196 5.42 32.11 -8.19
N VAL A 197 4.66 32.99 -8.82
CA VAL A 197 4.85 33.28 -10.27
C VAL A 197 5.57 34.63 -10.50
N THR A 198 5.75 35.48 -9.51
CA THR A 198 6.35 36.82 -9.71
C THR A 198 7.84 36.93 -9.41
N ASP A 199 8.47 35.99 -8.69
CA ASP A 199 9.91 36.09 -8.35
C ASP A 199 10.86 35.24 -9.22
N ALA A 200 10.35 34.35 -10.06
CA ALA A 200 11.18 33.50 -10.91
C ALA A 200 11.60 34.11 -12.26
N GLN A 201 11.08 35.30 -12.60
CA GLN A 201 11.44 36.00 -13.86
C GLN A 201 12.51 37.09 -13.71
N ALA A 202 12.89 37.46 -12.48
CA ALA A 202 13.86 38.51 -12.23
C ALA A 202 15.32 38.05 -12.06
N GLN A 203 15.59 36.75 -12.08
CA GLN A 203 16.92 36.17 -11.85
C GLN A 203 17.43 35.28 -12.99
N ARG A 204 17.06 35.52 -14.23
CA ARG A 204 17.78 34.95 -15.38
C ARG A 204 18.88 35.92 -15.80
N GLY A 205 19.97 35.89 -15.07
CA GLY A 205 21.24 36.37 -15.58
C GLY A 205 21.77 35.45 -16.70
N ASP A 206 22.50 36.01 -17.65
CA ASP A 206 23.05 35.32 -18.80
C ASP A 206 23.80 34.02 -18.44
N PRO A 207 23.72 32.99 -19.30
CA PRO A 207 24.46 31.75 -19.07
C PRO A 207 25.97 32.00 -19.19
N PRO A 208 26.80 31.33 -18.40
CA PRO A 208 28.25 31.48 -18.45
C PRO A 208 28.81 31.01 -19.81
N PRO A 209 29.88 31.61 -20.31
CA PRO A 209 30.49 31.24 -21.59
C PRO A 209 31.04 29.79 -21.53
N HIS A 210 30.83 29.07 -22.62
CA HIS A 210 31.31 27.69 -22.80
C HIS A 210 32.84 27.62 -22.67
N PRO A 211 33.37 26.56 -21.98
CA PRO A 211 34.80 26.31 -21.96
C PRO A 211 35.32 25.91 -23.38
N PRO A 212 36.56 26.22 -23.74
CA PRO A 212 37.11 25.92 -25.05
C PRO A 212 37.19 24.40 -25.28
N VAL A 213 36.81 23.98 -26.46
CA VAL A 213 36.91 22.61 -26.96
C VAL A 213 38.41 22.27 -27.10
N LEU A 214 38.90 21.39 -26.24
CA LEU A 214 40.21 20.79 -26.41
C LEU A 214 40.14 19.75 -27.54
N ALA A 215 40.74 20.13 -28.69
CA ALA A 215 41.03 19.20 -29.78
C ALA A 215 42.15 18.24 -29.36
N GLY A 216 41.98 16.93 -29.69
CA GLY A 216 43.13 16.04 -29.75
C GLY A 216 42.97 14.75 -28.91
N TRP A 217 42.38 13.70 -29.52
CA TRP A 217 42.75 12.33 -29.24
C TRP A 217 43.36 11.73 -30.48
N PRO A 218 44.62 11.24 -30.45
CA PRO A 218 45.21 10.49 -31.57
C PRO A 218 44.67 9.05 -31.58
N THR A 219 44.63 8.52 -32.78
CA THR A 219 44.29 7.19 -33.29
C THR A 219 44.76 6.00 -32.43
#